data_2df1ca415fadab2b074d5761cffe7f50
#
_entry.id   2df1ca415fadab2b074d5761cffe7f50
#
_cell.length_a   1.000
_cell.length_b   1.000
_cell.length_c   1.000
_cell.angle_alpha   90.00
_cell.angle_beta   90.00
_cell.angle_gamma   90.00
#
_symmetry.space_group_name_H-M   'P 1'
#
loop_
_entity.id
_entity.type
_entity.pdbx_description
1 polymer ?
#
loop_
_entity_poly.entity_id
_entity_poly.type
_entity_poly.pdbx_seq_one_letter_code
_entity_poly.pdbx_strand_id
1 'polypeptide(L)'
;MLFFIVYNDGSHTEQILKLLESVKEYGKEFEIIVFNRSDIDNEYYIRYNYILSLPRGGGYWLWKPILINKILKIVNENDIIFYLDSQYYFTENFTNLYQEYMQNNDILIWKNKPNCPVY
;
A
#
# COMPACT_ATOMS: atom_id res chain seq x y z
N MET A 1 -0.22 -3.82 16.30
CA MET A 1 0.07 -2.49 15.71
C MET A 1 -0.64 -2.33 14.37
N LEU A 2 -0.77 -1.10 13.94
CA LEU A 2 -1.44 -0.76 12.69
C LEU A 2 -0.42 -0.10 11.76
N PHE A 3 -0.23 -0.64 10.57
CA PHE A 3 0.72 -0.14 9.60
C PHE A 3 0.00 0.31 8.32
N PHE A 4 0.32 1.50 7.86
CA PHE A 4 -0.10 1.99 6.55
C PHE A 4 1.10 1.99 5.61
N ILE A 5 1.05 1.22 4.55
CA ILE A 5 2.17 1.09 3.64
C ILE A 5 1.91 1.80 2.31
N VAL A 6 2.91 2.46 1.80
CA VAL A 6 2.90 3.20 0.53
C VAL A 6 4.16 2.88 -0.25
N TYR A 7 4.07 2.86 -1.56
CA TYR A 7 5.22 2.75 -2.45
C TYR A 7 5.40 4.04 -3.24
N ASN A 8 6.60 4.58 -3.22
CA ASN A 8 6.99 5.79 -3.94
C ASN A 8 8.23 5.53 -4.80
N ASP A 9 8.05 5.45 -6.12
CA ASP A 9 9.16 5.36 -7.07
C ASP A 9 9.59 6.74 -7.63
N GLY A 10 8.99 7.83 -7.13
CA GLY A 10 9.24 9.20 -7.57
C GLY A 10 8.28 9.70 -8.66
N SER A 11 7.44 8.84 -9.23
CA SER A 11 6.56 9.22 -10.35
C SER A 11 5.23 9.86 -9.93
N HIS A 12 4.78 9.66 -8.69
CA HIS A 12 3.49 10.14 -8.19
C HIS A 12 3.61 10.87 -6.85
N THR A 13 4.66 11.66 -6.67
CA THR A 13 4.99 12.27 -5.37
C THR A 13 3.89 13.15 -4.81
N GLU A 14 3.24 13.98 -5.62
CA GLU A 14 2.16 14.87 -5.16
C GLU A 14 0.96 14.08 -4.65
N GLN A 15 0.55 13.05 -5.38
CA GLN A 15 -0.55 12.17 -4.99
C GLN A 15 -0.24 11.44 -3.69
N ILE A 16 0.98 10.93 -3.56
CA ILE A 16 1.45 10.24 -2.36
C ILE A 16 1.45 11.18 -1.16
N LEU A 17 1.91 12.42 -1.28
CA LEU A 17 1.88 13.40 -0.21
C LEU A 17 0.45 13.68 0.25
N LYS A 18 -0.49 13.82 -0.67
CA LYS A 18 -1.90 14.03 -0.34
C LYS A 18 -2.49 12.83 0.40
N LEU A 19 -2.17 11.62 -0.03
CA LEU A 19 -2.58 10.40 0.66
C LEU A 19 -2.01 10.36 2.08
N LEU A 20 -0.71 10.60 2.24
CA LEU A 20 -0.04 10.56 3.54
C LEU A 20 -0.59 11.62 4.50
N GLU A 21 -0.87 12.82 4.02
CA GLU A 21 -1.52 13.87 4.82
C GLU A 21 -2.89 13.41 5.31
N SER A 22 -3.67 12.76 4.45
CA SER A 22 -4.98 12.23 4.84
C SER A 22 -4.89 11.12 5.89
N VAL A 23 -3.87 10.26 5.79
CA VAL A 23 -3.63 9.22 6.81
C VAL A 23 -3.24 9.85 8.15
N LYS A 24 -2.40 10.87 8.15
CA LYS A 24 -2.01 11.59 9.38
C LYS A 24 -3.20 12.27 10.04
N GLU A 25 -4.14 12.76 9.26
CA GLU A 25 -5.34 13.44 9.79
C GLU A 25 -6.40 12.45 10.26
N TYR A 26 -6.70 11.43 9.48
CA TYR A 26 -7.84 10.53 9.68
C TYR A 26 -7.48 9.13 10.19
N GLY A 27 -6.21 8.76 10.16
CA GLY A 27 -5.70 7.47 10.63
C GLY A 27 -4.49 7.65 11.54
N LYS A 28 -4.62 8.45 12.57
CA LYS A 28 -3.52 8.83 13.49
C LYS A 28 -2.88 7.65 14.20
N GLU A 29 -3.60 6.57 14.37
CA GLU A 29 -3.15 5.33 14.99
C GLU A 29 -2.24 4.47 14.10
N PHE A 30 -2.20 4.78 12.80
CA PHE A 30 -1.36 4.04 11.86
C PHE A 30 0.09 4.55 11.87
N GLU A 31 1.02 3.61 11.92
CA GLU A 31 2.42 3.86 11.60
C GLU A 31 2.60 3.80 10.08
N ILE A 32 3.13 4.85 9.49
CA ILE A 32 3.31 4.96 8.04
C ILE A 32 4.67 4.43 7.65
N ILE A 33 4.70 3.51 6.68
CA ILE A 33 5.92 2.98 6.07
C ILE A 33 5.91 3.33 4.59
N VAL A 34 6.89 4.10 4.14
CA VAL A 34 7.07 4.46 2.74
C VAL A 34 8.18 3.62 2.14
N PHE A 35 7.82 2.72 1.24
CA PHE A 35 8.77 1.94 0.47
C PHE A 35 9.18 2.66 -0.81
N ASN A 36 10.36 2.35 -1.30
CA ASN A 36 10.87 2.78 -2.60
C ASN A 36 11.51 1.62 -3.35
N ARG A 37 12.07 1.89 -4.53
CA ARG A 37 12.69 0.83 -5.34
C ARG A 37 13.82 0.09 -4.65
N SER A 38 14.54 0.73 -3.75
CA SER A 38 15.64 0.09 -3.01
C SER A 38 15.17 -0.91 -1.95
N ASP A 39 13.90 -0.88 -1.59
CA ASP A 39 13.31 -1.85 -0.66
C ASP A 39 12.95 -3.18 -1.32
N ILE A 40 12.97 -3.23 -2.65
CA ILE A 40 12.83 -4.49 -3.39
C ILE A 40 14.17 -5.20 -3.37
N ASP A 41 14.19 -6.41 -2.81
CA ASP A 41 15.42 -7.19 -2.67
C ASP A 41 16.04 -7.49 -4.03
N ASN A 42 17.38 -7.48 -4.09
CA ASN A 42 18.12 -7.61 -5.34
C ASN A 42 17.82 -8.91 -6.10
N GLU A 43 17.47 -9.99 -5.40
CA GLU A 43 17.10 -11.26 -6.03
C GLU A 43 15.89 -11.13 -6.95
N TYR A 44 14.96 -10.22 -6.65
CA TYR A 44 13.80 -9.95 -7.51
C TYR A 44 14.21 -9.21 -8.78
N TYR A 45 15.16 -8.27 -8.70
CA TYR A 45 15.70 -7.61 -9.88
C TYR A 45 16.45 -8.58 -10.78
N ILE A 46 17.20 -9.50 -10.20
CA ILE A 46 17.93 -10.53 -10.97
C ILE A 46 16.93 -11.43 -11.71
N ARG A 47 15.87 -11.87 -11.03
CA ARG A 47 14.91 -12.83 -11.57
C ARG A 47 13.87 -12.19 -12.50
N TYR A 48 13.42 -10.96 -12.17
CA TYR A 48 12.28 -10.31 -12.79
C TYR A 48 12.61 -8.95 -13.40
N ASN A 49 13.87 -8.68 -13.74
CA ASN A 49 14.25 -7.39 -14.31
C ASN A 49 13.48 -7.05 -15.58
N TYR A 50 13.14 -8.04 -16.39
CA TYR A 50 12.35 -7.85 -17.61
C TYR A 50 10.94 -7.29 -17.35
N ILE A 51 10.42 -7.43 -16.14
CA ILE A 51 9.16 -6.82 -15.70
C ILE A 51 9.44 -5.54 -14.92
N LEU A 52 10.31 -5.58 -13.92
CA LEU A 52 10.59 -4.47 -13.01
C LEU A 52 11.21 -3.26 -13.72
N SER A 53 11.86 -3.45 -14.85
CA SER A 53 12.43 -2.36 -15.65
C SER A 53 11.41 -1.66 -16.56
N LEU A 54 10.20 -2.20 -16.71
CA LEU A 54 9.16 -1.60 -17.52
C LEU A 54 8.62 -0.33 -16.84
N PRO A 55 8.39 0.77 -17.59
CA PRO A 55 7.97 2.04 -16.99
C PRO A 55 6.54 2.02 -16.46
N ARG A 56 5.64 1.29 -17.13
CA ARG A 56 4.23 1.25 -16.73
C ARG A 56 4.07 0.61 -15.35
N GLY A 57 3.39 1.34 -14.45
CA GLY A 57 3.14 0.85 -13.09
C GLY A 57 4.40 0.60 -12.26
N GLY A 58 5.54 1.24 -12.63
CA GLY A 58 6.81 1.03 -11.95
C GLY A 58 7.31 -0.41 -12.02
N GLY A 59 7.12 -1.09 -13.15
CA GLY A 59 7.41 -2.52 -13.35
C GLY A 59 6.16 -3.37 -13.26
N TYR A 60 5.08 -2.94 -13.90
CA TYR A 60 3.78 -3.61 -13.95
C TYR A 60 3.22 -3.98 -12.58
N TRP A 61 3.43 -3.08 -11.61
CA TRP A 61 2.93 -3.23 -10.23
C TRP A 61 3.42 -4.51 -9.52
N LEU A 62 4.46 -5.16 -10.02
CA LEU A 62 5.04 -6.36 -9.39
C LEU A 62 5.57 -6.06 -7.99
N TRP A 63 5.94 -4.82 -7.71
CA TRP A 63 6.36 -4.36 -6.38
C TRP A 63 5.27 -4.56 -5.30
N LYS A 64 3.98 -4.51 -5.66
CA LYS A 64 2.88 -4.68 -4.68
C LYS A 64 3.00 -6.00 -3.92
N PRO A 65 2.91 -7.18 -4.57
CA PRO A 65 3.02 -8.44 -3.83
C PRO A 65 4.39 -8.64 -3.18
N ILE A 66 5.45 -8.12 -3.79
CA ILE A 66 6.80 -8.22 -3.21
C ILE A 66 6.87 -7.49 -1.87
N LEU A 67 6.44 -6.24 -1.82
CA LEU A 67 6.52 -5.42 -0.61
C LEU A 67 5.48 -5.82 0.44
N ILE A 68 4.29 -6.21 0.05
CA ILE A 68 3.29 -6.76 0.98
C ILE A 68 3.83 -8.03 1.63
N ASN A 69 4.41 -8.93 0.87
CA ASN A 69 5.02 -10.14 1.41
C ASN A 69 6.20 -9.81 2.35
N LYS A 70 7.00 -8.81 2.01
CA LYS A 70 8.12 -8.35 2.84
C LYS A 70 7.63 -7.88 4.22
N ILE A 71 6.62 -7.04 4.26
CA ILE A 71 6.10 -6.54 5.54
C ILE A 71 5.38 -7.63 6.34
N LEU A 72 4.67 -8.55 5.69
CA LEU A 72 4.00 -9.66 6.35
C LEU A 72 4.97 -10.59 7.09
N LYS A 73 6.22 -10.68 6.65
CA LYS A 73 7.24 -11.48 7.32
C LYS A 73 7.83 -10.80 8.57
N ILE A 74 7.64 -9.50 8.70
CA ILE A 74 8.24 -8.70 9.79
C ILE A 74 7.26 -8.44 10.91
N VAL A 75 5.98 -8.22 10.58
CA VAL A 75 4.93 -7.89 11.56
C VAL A 75 4.56 -9.08 12.44
N ASN A 76 4.00 -8.77 13.60
CA ASN A 76 3.51 -9.79 14.52
C ASN A 76 2.11 -10.24 14.17
N GLU A 77 1.72 -11.39 14.72
CA GLU A 77 0.33 -11.85 14.66
C GLU A 77 -0.60 -10.78 15.27
N ASN A 78 -1.73 -10.57 14.63
CA ASN A 78 -2.73 -9.53 14.95
C ASN A 78 -2.34 -8.10 14.57
N ASP A 79 -1.15 -7.86 14.04
CA ASP A 79 -0.86 -6.58 13.39
C ASP A 79 -1.70 -6.45 12.10
N ILE A 80 -2.12 -5.24 11.79
CA ILE A 80 -2.91 -4.95 10.58
C ILE A 80 -2.09 -4.11 9.63
N ILE A 81 -2.05 -4.53 8.37
CA ILE A 81 -1.42 -3.81 7.28
C ILE A 81 -2.51 -3.25 6.39
N PHE A 82 -2.46 -1.94 6.16
CA PHE A 82 -3.37 -1.23 5.27
C PHE A 82 -2.59 -0.71 4.05
N TYR A 83 -3.09 -1.01 2.86
CA TYR A 83 -2.56 -0.50 1.61
C TYR A 83 -3.66 0.22 0.81
N LEU A 84 -3.31 1.36 0.23
CA LEU A 84 -4.18 2.10 -0.68
C LEU A 84 -3.34 2.68 -1.82
N ASP A 85 -3.85 2.65 -3.04
CA ASP A 85 -3.20 3.27 -4.19
C ASP A 85 -3.12 4.80 -4.01
N SER A 86 -2.04 5.39 -4.50
CA SER A 86 -1.74 6.82 -4.32
C SER A 86 -2.74 7.79 -4.95
N GLN A 87 -3.59 7.31 -5.84
CA GLN A 87 -4.66 8.11 -6.45
C GLN A 87 -5.83 8.39 -5.50
N TYR A 88 -5.90 7.68 -4.39
CA TYR A 88 -6.92 7.84 -3.37
C TYR A 88 -6.40 8.62 -2.17
N TYR A 89 -7.29 9.18 -1.40
CA TYR A 89 -7.00 9.78 -0.11
C TYR A 89 -8.25 9.69 0.79
N PHE A 90 -8.04 9.81 2.08
CA PHE A 90 -9.14 9.75 3.04
C PHE A 90 -9.79 11.12 3.23
N THR A 91 -11.09 11.15 3.45
CA THR A 91 -11.87 12.35 3.74
C THR A 91 -12.53 12.31 5.11
N GLU A 92 -12.48 11.15 5.78
CA GLU A 92 -13.04 10.94 7.11
C GLU A 92 -12.28 9.84 7.84
N ASN A 93 -12.48 9.74 9.14
CA ASN A 93 -11.85 8.69 9.95
C ASN A 93 -12.26 7.30 9.45
N PHE A 94 -11.28 6.44 9.23
CA PHE A 94 -11.47 5.09 8.72
C PHE A 94 -11.16 3.99 9.74
N THR A 95 -10.95 4.35 11.00
CA THR A 95 -10.67 3.41 12.10
C THR A 95 -11.75 2.34 12.22
N ASN A 96 -13.01 2.72 12.05
CA ASN A 96 -14.14 1.80 12.16
C ASN A 96 -14.13 0.69 11.11
N LEU A 97 -13.55 0.92 9.94
CA LEU A 97 -13.52 -0.07 8.87
C LEU A 97 -12.78 -1.34 9.28
N TYR A 98 -11.57 -1.20 9.82
CA TYR A 98 -10.81 -2.39 10.23
C TYR A 98 -11.35 -2.97 11.54
N GLN A 99 -11.84 -2.16 12.46
CA GLN A 99 -12.41 -2.64 13.72
C GLN A 99 -13.66 -3.50 13.47
N GLU A 100 -14.51 -3.09 12.52
CA GLU A 100 -15.74 -3.80 12.20
C GLU A 100 -15.48 -5.07 11.39
N TYR A 101 -14.62 -4.98 10.35
CA TYR A 101 -14.51 -6.04 9.34
C TYR A 101 -13.33 -6.98 9.51
N MET A 102 -12.29 -6.60 10.26
CA MET A 102 -11.09 -7.43 10.42
C MET A 102 -11.12 -8.36 11.63
N GLN A 103 -12.14 -8.31 12.47
CA GLN A 103 -12.22 -9.18 13.65
C GLN A 103 -12.31 -10.67 13.29
N ASN A 104 -12.98 -10.99 12.18
CA ASN A 104 -13.23 -12.36 11.73
C ASN A 104 -12.74 -12.63 10.31
N ASN A 105 -11.92 -11.73 9.75
CA ASN A 105 -11.41 -11.85 8.39
C ASN A 105 -9.91 -11.59 8.37
N ASP A 106 -9.19 -12.40 7.62
CA ASP A 106 -7.74 -12.24 7.45
C ASP A 106 -7.41 -11.20 6.37
N ILE A 107 -8.31 -11.01 5.41
CA ILE A 107 -8.14 -10.09 4.29
C ILE A 107 -9.43 -9.33 4.04
N LEU A 108 -9.31 -8.02 3.83
CA LEU A 108 -10.40 -7.15 3.43
C LEU A 108 -10.05 -6.43 2.13
N ILE A 109 -10.92 -6.53 1.14
CA ILE A 109 -10.74 -5.90 -0.17
C ILE A 109 -11.97 -5.05 -0.48
N TRP A 110 -11.75 -3.81 -0.92
CA TRP A 110 -12.82 -2.94 -1.38
C TRP A 110 -12.94 -2.99 -2.90
N LYS A 111 -14.17 -3.07 -3.39
CA LYS A 111 -14.45 -2.92 -4.80
C LYS A 111 -14.55 -1.43 -5.15
N ASN A 112 -14.01 -1.08 -6.31
CA ASN A 112 -14.30 0.24 -6.89
C ASN A 112 -15.79 0.34 -7.24
N LYS A 113 -16.33 1.57 -7.19
CA LYS A 113 -17.68 1.82 -7.67
C LYS A 113 -17.76 1.50 -9.17
N PRO A 114 -18.94 1.08 -9.70
CA PRO A 114 -19.08 0.67 -11.10
C PRO A 114 -18.58 1.68 -12.14
N ASN A 115 -18.59 2.98 -11.82
CA ASN A 115 -18.18 4.06 -12.73
C ASN A 115 -16.78 4.62 -12.45
N CYS A 116 -15.99 3.96 -11.58
CA CYS A 116 -14.61 4.38 -11.36
C CYS A 116 -13.76 4.02 -12.59
N PRO A 117 -12.84 4.91 -13.01
CA PRO A 117 -11.89 4.58 -14.06
C PRO A 117 -11.11 3.32 -13.72
N VAL A 118 -10.93 2.45 -14.71
CA VAL A 118 -10.06 1.27 -14.59
C VAL A 118 -8.70 1.64 -15.20
N TYR A 119 -7.65 1.47 -14.46
CA TYR A 119 -6.28 1.78 -14.87
C TYR A 119 -5.56 0.56 -15.41
#